data_b2e10b32482549c8dc010a67911e2c6c
#
_entry.id   b2e10b32482549c8dc010a67911e2c6c
#
_cell.length_a   1.000
_cell.length_b   1.000
_cell.length_c   1.000
_cell.angle_alpha   90.00
_cell.angle_beta   90.00
_cell.angle_gamma   90.00
#
_symmetry.space_group_name_H-M   'P 1'
#
loop_
_entity.id
_entity.type
_entity.pdbx_description
1 polymer ?
#
loop_
_entity_poly.entity_id
_entity_poly.type
_entity_poly.pdbx_seq_one_letter_code
_entity_poly.pdbx_strand_id
1 'polypeptide(L)'
;MKINTSKEDLKDTGISISQKDFYNSFVEMGFPNKKKEDWKFTDLDKILNSNFDQLTPFKEKTKYKPEKIFDFDHYSITNLNGALIGNDLFRKGSIEAAETLFTEVNHLKDHSIFFGAPYNLTPGRPSAEMHAKKDQMLSLNLSFVDRGYSFQICEDLEKPLVIYNYYDHDLQDKMINNTNSIKFENSKCTIIELDIDKSKSAYFKNTFQRYEVQDSEINYLFINLKKSKAFNYTNNTININDLNAKTGSKFNSFIFGSGSKFRKDDYYISLNKENSFAKINSAAILKKDEHHEVKTTMFHSQPHCKSHQKIKNILLENSKAIFQGKVLVSKDAQKTDAYQLSKGLILNDQAEFSTKPELEIYADDVKCSHGSTSGNIDQDAVYYLMTRGLSKKEATKLIIKGFLNDVVSEIEDPQVKKLIDEHLEKNINYEN
;
A
#
# COMPACT_ATOMS: atom_id res chain seq x y z
N MET A 1 -12.90 19.00 6.89
CA MET A 1 -13.21 17.89 7.83
C MET A 1 -12.80 18.25 9.25
N LYS A 2 -13.69 18.07 10.24
CA LYS A 2 -13.40 18.34 11.66
C LYS A 2 -12.81 17.12 12.34
N ILE A 3 -11.70 17.29 13.09
CA ILE A 3 -11.15 16.26 13.96
C ILE A 3 -11.53 16.60 15.39
N ASN A 4 -12.23 15.69 16.05
CA ASN A 4 -12.62 15.83 17.46
C ASN A 4 -11.49 15.34 18.34
N THR A 5 -10.76 16.25 18.98
CA THR A 5 -9.61 15.96 19.83
C THR A 5 -9.73 16.67 21.17
N SER A 6 -9.25 16.03 22.23
CA SER A 6 -9.04 16.65 23.54
C SER A 6 -7.57 17.07 23.70
N LYS A 7 -7.27 17.93 24.70
CA LYS A 7 -5.87 18.27 25.03
C LYS A 7 -5.05 17.06 25.48
N GLU A 8 -5.72 16.03 26.01
CA GLU A 8 -5.10 14.76 26.44
C GLU A 8 -4.73 13.85 25.26
N ASP A 9 -5.29 14.13 24.04
CA ASP A 9 -5.00 13.39 22.84
C ASP A 9 -3.64 13.74 22.23
N LEU A 10 -3.11 14.91 22.57
CA LEU A 10 -1.85 15.44 22.07
C LEU A 10 -0.85 15.47 23.22
N LYS A 11 -0.14 14.36 23.43
CA LYS A 11 0.85 14.24 24.48
C LYS A 11 2.11 15.03 24.14
N ASP A 12 2.64 15.75 25.12
CA ASP A 12 3.99 16.29 25.06
C ASP A 12 4.96 15.18 25.47
N THR A 13 5.63 14.58 24.49
CA THR A 13 6.43 13.37 24.67
C THR A 13 7.87 13.68 25.09
N GLY A 14 8.20 14.96 25.34
CA GLY A 14 9.57 15.38 25.68
C GLY A 14 10.60 15.17 24.57
N ILE A 15 10.14 14.88 23.35
CA ILE A 15 10.94 14.79 22.13
C ILE A 15 11.07 16.21 21.56
N SER A 16 12.12 16.47 20.77
CA SER A 16 12.37 17.79 20.16
C SER A 16 11.22 18.34 19.34
N ILE A 17 10.26 17.45 18.93
CA ILE A 17 9.03 17.81 18.22
C ILE A 17 7.87 17.07 18.86
N SER A 18 6.92 17.83 19.38
CA SER A 18 5.72 17.27 20.01
C SER A 18 4.68 16.85 18.97
N GLN A 19 3.85 15.86 19.29
CA GLN A 19 2.65 15.53 18.52
C GLN A 19 1.79 16.78 18.24
N LYS A 20 1.82 17.73 19.13
CA LYS A 20 1.15 19.01 19.02
C LYS A 20 1.68 19.85 17.86
N ASP A 21 2.99 19.83 17.58
CA ASP A 21 3.57 20.59 16.47
C ASP A 21 3.14 20.02 15.14
N PHE A 22 3.10 18.68 15.00
CA PHE A 22 2.56 18.02 13.81
C PHE A 22 1.08 18.31 13.64
N TYR A 23 0.30 18.31 14.72
CA TYR A 23 -1.11 18.65 14.68
C TYR A 23 -1.33 20.10 14.23
N ASN A 24 -0.57 21.05 14.73
CA ASN A 24 -0.62 22.45 14.29
C ASN A 24 -0.30 22.55 12.79
N SER A 25 0.74 21.89 12.32
CA SER A 25 1.09 21.84 10.89
C SER A 25 -0.03 21.23 10.06
N PHE A 26 -0.67 20.17 10.53
CA PHE A 26 -1.82 19.58 9.86
C PHE A 26 -3.02 20.52 9.82
N VAL A 27 -3.33 21.19 10.93
CA VAL A 27 -4.47 22.16 10.99
C VAL A 27 -4.28 23.32 10.01
N GLU A 28 -3.05 23.80 9.85
CA GLU A 28 -2.74 24.86 8.87
C GLU A 28 -2.95 24.38 7.43
N MET A 29 -2.60 23.13 7.13
CA MET A 29 -2.70 22.58 5.78
C MET A 29 -4.07 21.99 5.46
N GLY A 30 -4.75 21.41 6.45
CA GLY A 30 -5.98 20.61 6.30
C GLY A 30 -5.78 19.30 5.55
N PHE A 31 -6.88 18.61 5.25
CA PHE A 31 -6.85 17.43 4.38
C PHE A 31 -6.50 17.80 2.93
N PRO A 32 -5.77 16.95 2.21
CA PRO A 32 -5.38 17.25 0.84
C PRO A 32 -6.58 17.26 -0.12
N ASN A 33 -6.46 18.13 -1.13
CA ASN A 33 -7.46 18.30 -2.17
C ASN A 33 -6.80 18.38 -3.56
N LYS A 34 -7.60 18.50 -4.61
CA LYS A 34 -7.14 18.50 -6.01
C LYS A 34 -6.17 19.65 -6.40
N LYS A 35 -5.92 20.63 -5.53
CA LYS A 35 -4.90 21.66 -5.76
C LYS A 35 -3.47 21.16 -5.56
N LYS A 36 -3.32 20.05 -4.85
CA LYS A 36 -2.02 19.37 -4.67
C LYS A 36 -1.80 18.40 -5.82
N GLU A 37 -0.60 18.39 -6.40
CA GLU A 37 -0.28 17.55 -7.56
C GLU A 37 -0.49 16.06 -7.26
N ASP A 38 -0.06 15.60 -6.09
CA ASP A 38 -0.21 14.22 -5.63
C ASP A 38 -1.67 13.80 -5.37
N TRP A 39 -2.59 14.78 -5.36
CA TRP A 39 -4.02 14.59 -5.10
C TRP A 39 -4.90 15.11 -6.25
N LYS A 40 -4.32 15.39 -7.41
CA LYS A 40 -4.99 15.96 -8.58
C LYS A 40 -6.31 15.29 -8.97
N PHE A 41 -6.38 13.98 -8.83
CA PHE A 41 -7.57 13.19 -9.18
C PHE A 41 -8.49 12.90 -7.98
N THR A 42 -8.01 13.16 -6.75
CA THR A 42 -8.71 12.79 -5.51
C THR A 42 -8.78 13.96 -4.55
N ASP A 43 -9.98 14.38 -4.21
CA ASP A 43 -10.24 15.40 -3.18
C ASP A 43 -10.60 14.71 -1.87
N LEU A 44 -9.57 14.43 -1.06
CA LEU A 44 -9.79 13.69 0.20
C LEU A 44 -10.63 14.51 1.19
N ASP A 45 -10.42 15.82 1.26
CA ASP A 45 -11.20 16.67 2.14
C ASP A 45 -12.70 16.60 1.81
N LYS A 46 -13.06 16.69 0.52
CA LYS A 46 -14.44 16.55 0.06
C LYS A 46 -14.99 15.16 0.35
N ILE A 47 -14.20 14.08 0.08
CA ILE A 47 -14.62 12.71 0.30
C ILE A 47 -14.93 12.49 1.79
N LEU A 48 -14.05 12.94 2.69
CA LEU A 48 -14.25 12.76 4.12
C LEU A 48 -15.44 13.60 4.63
N ASN A 49 -15.57 14.85 4.21
CA ASN A 49 -16.72 15.70 4.59
C ASN A 49 -18.07 15.18 4.11
N SER A 50 -18.08 14.39 3.02
CA SER A 50 -19.33 13.79 2.50
C SER A 50 -19.72 12.49 3.22
N ASN A 51 -18.84 11.91 4.05
CA ASN A 51 -19.05 10.61 4.67
C ASN A 51 -18.96 10.62 6.21
N PHE A 52 -18.44 11.71 6.78
CA PHE A 52 -18.23 11.87 8.22
C PHE A 52 -18.63 13.29 8.67
N ASP A 53 -19.32 13.40 9.78
CA ASP A 53 -19.55 14.70 10.43
C ASP A 53 -18.27 15.18 11.14
N GLN A 54 -17.56 14.23 11.76
CA GLN A 54 -16.28 14.44 12.44
C GLN A 54 -15.50 13.13 12.51
N LEU A 55 -14.18 13.21 12.69
CA LEU A 55 -13.31 12.05 12.95
C LEU A 55 -12.74 12.13 14.36
N THR A 56 -12.75 11.01 15.08
CA THR A 56 -12.18 10.91 16.43
C THR A 56 -11.06 9.88 16.45
N PRO A 57 -9.86 10.19 16.97
CA PRO A 57 -8.78 9.22 17.11
C PRO A 57 -9.24 7.99 17.91
N PHE A 58 -8.97 6.78 17.38
CA PHE A 58 -9.32 5.53 18.04
C PHE A 58 -8.25 5.17 19.08
N LYS A 59 -8.65 4.99 20.37
CA LYS A 59 -7.72 4.75 21.47
C LYS A 59 -8.03 3.50 22.28
N GLU A 60 -9.12 2.83 21.99
CA GLU A 60 -9.58 1.70 22.78
C GLU A 60 -8.63 0.50 22.69
N LYS A 61 -8.39 -0.16 23.84
CA LYS A 61 -7.71 -1.44 23.90
C LYS A 61 -8.76 -2.54 23.83
N THR A 62 -8.75 -3.30 22.76
CA THR A 62 -9.70 -4.39 22.54
C THR A 62 -9.02 -5.74 22.72
N LYS A 63 -9.78 -6.71 23.22
CA LYS A 63 -9.35 -8.12 23.26
C LYS A 63 -10.07 -8.87 22.16
N TYR A 64 -9.33 -9.52 21.30
CA TYR A 64 -9.84 -10.32 20.20
C TYR A 64 -9.12 -11.66 20.15
N LYS A 65 -9.86 -12.72 19.82
CA LYS A 65 -9.26 -14.03 19.54
C LYS A 65 -9.25 -14.21 18.03
N PRO A 66 -8.05 -14.19 17.38
CA PRO A 66 -7.96 -14.33 15.95
C PRO A 66 -8.50 -15.69 15.49
N GLU A 67 -9.16 -15.68 14.34
CA GLU A 67 -9.61 -16.90 13.66
C GLU A 67 -8.48 -17.37 12.72
N LYS A 68 -8.25 -18.68 12.64
CA LYS A 68 -7.35 -19.25 11.64
C LYS A 68 -8.04 -19.13 10.27
N ILE A 69 -7.40 -18.42 9.33
CA ILE A 69 -7.97 -18.17 8.00
C ILE A 69 -7.39 -19.12 6.96
N PHE A 70 -6.10 -19.48 7.10
CA PHE A 70 -5.39 -20.32 6.16
C PHE A 70 -5.11 -21.70 6.73
N ASP A 71 -5.21 -22.72 5.87
CA ASP A 71 -4.89 -24.10 6.21
C ASP A 71 -3.42 -24.45 5.93
N PHE A 72 -2.69 -23.62 5.16
CA PHE A 72 -1.28 -23.83 4.93
C PHE A 72 -0.41 -23.37 6.11
N ASP A 73 0.79 -23.93 6.22
CA ASP A 73 1.73 -23.62 7.30
C ASP A 73 2.40 -22.26 7.04
N HIS A 74 2.37 -21.37 8.02
CA HIS A 74 2.90 -20.02 7.93
C HIS A 74 3.27 -19.48 9.31
N TYR A 75 4.14 -18.45 9.32
CA TYR A 75 4.34 -17.59 10.50
C TYR A 75 3.23 -16.55 10.56
N SER A 76 2.88 -16.06 11.74
CA SER A 76 1.82 -15.07 11.87
C SER A 76 2.20 -13.88 12.74
N ILE A 77 1.73 -12.71 12.31
CA ILE A 77 1.63 -11.48 13.09
C ILE A 77 0.15 -11.07 13.06
N THR A 78 -0.39 -10.72 14.22
CA THR A 78 -1.80 -10.34 14.31
C THR A 78 -1.95 -8.96 14.91
N ASN A 79 -2.62 -8.10 14.18
CA ASN A 79 -2.98 -6.74 14.58
C ASN A 79 -4.50 -6.64 14.75
N LEU A 80 -4.93 -5.88 15.75
CA LEU A 80 -6.33 -5.51 15.95
C LEU A 80 -6.47 -3.99 16.02
N ASN A 81 -7.25 -3.44 15.08
CA ASN A 81 -7.43 -1.99 14.94
C ASN A 81 -6.10 -1.22 14.94
N GLY A 82 -5.09 -1.77 14.23
CA GLY A 82 -3.74 -1.24 14.10
C GLY A 82 -2.77 -1.56 15.25
N ALA A 83 -3.22 -2.17 16.35
CA ALA A 83 -2.35 -2.56 17.46
C ALA A 83 -1.91 -4.02 17.35
N LEU A 84 -0.63 -4.30 17.57
CA LEU A 84 -0.09 -5.66 17.62
C LEU A 84 -0.64 -6.40 18.85
N ILE A 85 -1.27 -7.58 18.63
CA ILE A 85 -1.86 -8.40 19.69
C ILE A 85 -1.27 -9.81 19.79
N GLY A 86 -0.51 -10.25 18.80
CA GLY A 86 0.13 -11.57 18.80
C GLY A 86 1.11 -11.77 17.67
N ASN A 87 2.09 -12.65 17.90
CA ASN A 87 3.02 -13.12 16.88
C ASN A 87 3.57 -14.50 17.22
N ASP A 88 3.92 -15.28 16.19
CA ASP A 88 4.52 -16.62 16.30
C ASP A 88 6.03 -16.63 16.03
N LEU A 89 6.56 -15.56 15.44
CA LEU A 89 7.94 -15.47 14.97
C LEU A 89 8.95 -15.35 16.12
N PHE A 90 8.65 -14.55 17.14
CA PHE A 90 9.58 -14.24 18.22
C PHE A 90 9.86 -15.43 19.16
N ARG A 91 9.10 -16.52 19.07
CA ARG A 91 9.31 -17.73 19.89
C ARG A 91 10.48 -18.59 19.44
N LYS A 92 11.02 -18.40 18.24
CA LYS A 92 12.03 -19.30 17.63
C LYS A 92 13.42 -18.68 17.49
N GLY A 93 13.68 -17.46 17.96
CA GLY A 93 14.99 -16.82 17.86
C GLY A 93 15.42 -16.38 16.47
N SER A 94 14.59 -16.56 15.45
CA SER A 94 14.87 -16.22 14.05
C SER A 94 14.71 -14.74 13.73
N ILE A 95 14.19 -13.96 14.65
CA ILE A 95 13.96 -12.53 14.48
C ILE A 95 14.44 -11.84 15.75
N GLU A 96 15.41 -10.96 15.61
CA GLU A 96 15.72 -10.01 16.68
C GLU A 96 14.52 -9.11 16.87
N ALA A 97 13.80 -9.33 17.98
CA ALA A 97 12.67 -8.53 18.36
C ALA A 97 13.11 -7.09 18.61
N ALA A 98 12.88 -6.22 17.67
CA ALA A 98 12.67 -4.85 18.04
C ALA A 98 11.39 -4.82 18.89
N GLU A 99 11.49 -4.36 20.12
CA GLU A 99 10.40 -4.28 21.08
C GLU A 99 9.14 -3.69 20.42
N THR A 100 7.98 -4.16 20.87
CA THR A 100 6.68 -3.57 20.53
C THR A 100 6.74 -2.07 20.73
N LEU A 101 6.82 -1.31 19.65
CA LEU A 101 7.21 0.11 19.66
C LEU A 101 6.25 1.03 20.42
N PHE A 102 5.10 0.55 20.88
CA PHE A 102 4.05 1.44 21.38
C PHE A 102 3.33 0.96 22.63
N THR A 103 4.04 0.46 23.62
CA THR A 103 3.52 0.46 24.99
C THR A 103 3.79 1.78 25.71
N GLU A 104 4.79 2.54 25.27
CA GLU A 104 5.02 3.91 25.74
C GLU A 104 5.67 4.73 24.62
N VAL A 105 5.16 5.92 24.38
CA VAL A 105 5.60 6.92 23.39
C VAL A 105 7.08 7.35 23.54
N ASN A 106 7.78 6.82 24.50
CA ASN A 106 9.19 7.11 24.81
C ASN A 106 10.21 6.56 23.80
N HIS A 107 9.80 5.66 22.88
CA HIS A 107 10.68 5.06 21.87
C HIS A 107 10.70 5.78 20.52
N LEU A 108 9.97 6.88 20.35
CA LEU A 108 10.12 7.77 19.19
C LEU A 108 11.50 8.48 19.17
N LYS A 109 12.46 8.06 19.99
CA LYS A 109 13.82 8.64 20.05
C LYS A 109 14.63 8.39 18.79
N ASP A 110 14.32 7.35 18.04
CA ASP A 110 14.96 7.10 16.74
C ASP A 110 14.11 7.64 15.58
N HIS A 111 14.13 8.96 15.43
CA HIS A 111 13.46 9.66 14.33
C HIS A 111 13.89 9.16 12.95
N SER A 112 15.01 8.43 12.83
CA SER A 112 15.48 7.87 11.57
C SER A 112 14.52 6.83 11.00
N ILE A 113 13.77 6.12 11.84
CA ILE A 113 12.75 5.14 11.41
C ILE A 113 11.61 5.82 10.65
N PHE A 114 11.19 7.00 11.09
CA PHE A 114 10.05 7.72 10.52
C PHE A 114 10.44 8.66 9.37
N PHE A 115 11.66 9.19 9.38
CA PHE A 115 12.06 10.28 8.50
C PHE A 115 13.05 9.89 7.40
N GLY A 116 13.49 8.63 7.35
CA GLY A 116 14.44 8.16 6.36
C GLY A 116 13.79 7.86 5.01
N ALA A 117 13.95 8.75 4.07
CA ALA A 117 13.75 8.66 2.62
C ALA A 117 12.38 8.21 2.04
N PRO A 118 11.63 9.05 1.38
CA PRO A 118 11.92 9.49 0.04
C PRO A 118 12.73 10.77 0.06
N TYR A 119 13.13 11.18 1.22
CA TYR A 119 13.74 12.47 1.54
C TYR A 119 15.24 12.33 1.82
N ASN A 120 15.90 11.24 1.38
CA ASN A 120 17.36 11.10 1.44
C ASN A 120 18.00 12.14 0.53
N LEU A 121 18.27 13.06 1.07
CA LEU A 121 19.03 14.24 1.32
C LEU A 121 20.23 14.36 0.40
N THR A 122 20.02 15.02 -0.72
CA THR A 122 21.11 15.80 -1.30
C THR A 122 21.52 16.87 -0.28
N PRO A 123 22.82 17.13 -0.10
CA PRO A 123 23.29 18.22 0.76
C PRO A 123 22.55 19.53 0.43
N GLY A 124 22.00 20.19 1.45
CA GLY A 124 21.22 21.42 1.31
C GLY A 124 19.70 21.27 1.31
N ARG A 125 19.14 20.06 1.40
CA ARG A 125 17.68 19.86 1.59
C ARG A 125 17.28 20.04 3.06
N PRO A 126 16.03 20.51 3.30
CA PRO A 126 15.48 20.62 4.65
C PRO A 126 15.55 19.30 5.42
N SER A 127 15.63 19.34 6.74
CA SER A 127 15.59 18.13 7.57
C SER A 127 14.34 17.30 7.28
N ALA A 128 14.41 16.00 7.51
CA ALA A 128 13.29 15.08 7.36
C ALA A 128 12.06 15.54 8.15
N GLU A 129 12.25 16.13 9.31
CA GLU A 129 11.24 16.79 10.13
C GLU A 129 10.51 17.92 9.41
N MET A 130 11.26 18.80 8.74
CA MET A 130 10.66 19.92 8.01
C MET A 130 9.83 19.43 6.82
N HIS A 131 10.21 18.27 6.22
CA HIS A 131 9.41 17.65 5.18
C HIS A 131 8.15 17.00 5.74
N ALA A 132 8.26 16.28 6.87
CA ALA A 132 7.10 15.68 7.53
C ALA A 132 6.06 16.73 7.89
N LYS A 133 6.48 17.92 8.36
CA LYS A 133 5.59 19.06 8.63
C LYS A 133 4.94 19.66 7.37
N LYS A 134 5.41 19.32 6.16
CA LYS A 134 4.83 19.76 4.88
C LYS A 134 3.93 18.72 4.23
N ASP A 135 3.97 17.48 4.72
CA ASP A 135 3.09 16.41 4.27
C ASP A 135 1.87 16.33 5.21
N GLN A 136 0.69 16.58 4.65
CA GLN A 136 -0.56 16.65 5.40
C GLN A 136 -0.92 15.31 6.07
N MET A 137 -0.77 14.20 5.34
CA MET A 137 -1.17 12.89 5.84
C MET A 137 -0.16 12.34 6.84
N LEU A 138 1.13 12.60 6.65
CA LEU A 138 2.17 12.25 7.61
C LEU A 138 2.07 13.10 8.89
N SER A 139 1.83 14.40 8.76
CA SER A 139 1.58 15.27 9.92
C SER A 139 0.38 14.79 10.72
N LEU A 140 -0.73 14.41 10.06
CA LEU A 140 -1.89 13.84 10.71
C LEU A 140 -1.56 12.52 11.42
N ASN A 141 -0.81 11.63 10.76
CA ASN A 141 -0.40 10.37 11.35
C ASN A 141 0.42 10.59 12.61
N LEU A 142 1.50 11.36 12.52
CA LEU A 142 2.42 11.63 13.62
C LEU A 142 1.76 12.38 14.79
N SER A 143 0.66 13.10 14.54
CA SER A 143 -0.13 13.74 15.60
C SER A 143 -0.84 12.75 16.51
N PHE A 144 -1.27 11.60 15.97
CA PHE A 144 -2.17 10.67 16.66
C PHE A 144 -1.69 9.22 16.69
N VAL A 145 -0.51 8.92 16.10
CA VAL A 145 0.02 7.56 16.09
C VAL A 145 0.28 7.09 17.53
N ASP A 146 -0.34 5.97 17.89
CA ASP A 146 -0.19 5.31 19.18
C ASP A 146 -0.06 3.78 19.05
N ARG A 147 0.03 3.29 17.78
CA ARG A 147 0.03 1.87 17.46
C ARG A 147 0.81 1.57 16.18
N GLY A 148 1.24 0.33 16.06
CA GLY A 148 2.03 -0.18 14.95
C GLY A 148 3.07 -1.18 15.42
N TYR A 149 4.02 -1.51 14.56
CA TYR A 149 5.10 -2.44 14.87
C TYR A 149 6.39 -2.06 14.15
N SER A 150 7.52 -2.51 14.69
CA SER A 150 8.81 -2.51 14.02
C SER A 150 9.51 -3.83 14.30
N PHE A 151 10.06 -4.46 13.26
CA PHE A 151 10.86 -5.66 13.42
C PHE A 151 11.85 -5.81 12.27
N GLN A 152 12.82 -6.72 12.46
CA GLN A 152 13.85 -7.03 11.48
C GLN A 152 13.83 -8.53 11.16
N ILE A 153 14.00 -8.87 9.88
CA ILE A 153 14.16 -10.24 9.37
C ILE A 153 15.59 -10.35 8.84
N CYS A 154 16.40 -11.24 9.43
CA CYS A 154 17.83 -11.39 9.13
C CYS A 154 18.19 -12.74 8.53
N GLU A 155 17.22 -13.56 8.14
CA GLU A 155 17.41 -14.87 7.55
C GLU A 155 16.29 -15.21 6.57
N ASP A 156 16.52 -16.23 5.75
CA ASP A 156 15.49 -16.74 4.85
C ASP A 156 14.33 -17.36 5.64
N LEU A 157 13.11 -17.00 5.27
CA LEU A 157 11.92 -17.62 5.86
C LEU A 157 11.49 -18.81 5.02
N GLU A 158 11.49 -20.02 5.61
CA GLU A 158 11.05 -21.26 4.97
C GLU A 158 9.55 -21.26 4.61
N LYS A 159 8.76 -20.46 5.32
CA LYS A 159 7.30 -20.32 5.17
C LYS A 159 6.93 -18.87 5.02
N PRO A 160 5.81 -18.56 4.33
CA PRO A 160 5.30 -17.20 4.29
C PRO A 160 5.04 -16.63 5.70
N LEU A 161 5.30 -15.34 5.86
CA LEU A 161 4.84 -14.57 7.00
C LEU A 161 3.49 -13.94 6.67
N VAL A 162 2.46 -14.25 7.44
CA VAL A 162 1.13 -13.68 7.27
C VAL A 162 0.89 -12.60 8.34
N ILE A 163 0.62 -11.39 7.91
CA ILE A 163 0.26 -10.26 8.76
C ILE A 163 -1.27 -10.09 8.68
N TYR A 164 -1.95 -10.47 9.74
CA TYR A 164 -3.41 -10.35 9.86
C TYR A 164 -3.78 -9.02 10.47
N ASN A 165 -4.43 -8.15 9.71
CA ASN A 165 -4.97 -6.88 10.19
C ASN A 165 -6.48 -7.03 10.37
N TYR A 166 -6.93 -7.25 11.59
CA TYR A 166 -8.35 -7.28 11.93
C TYR A 166 -8.84 -5.89 12.28
N TYR A 167 -9.97 -5.52 11.68
CA TYR A 167 -10.75 -4.34 12.05
C TYR A 167 -12.09 -4.82 12.58
N ASP A 168 -12.23 -4.79 13.88
CA ASP A 168 -13.41 -5.25 14.61
C ASP A 168 -13.84 -4.11 15.52
N HIS A 169 -15.05 -4.13 16.01
CA HIS A 169 -15.62 -3.07 16.81
C HIS A 169 -16.51 -2.10 16.04
N ASP A 170 -17.24 -1.28 16.80
CA ASP A 170 -17.90 -0.10 16.25
C ASP A 170 -16.84 1.00 16.03
N LEU A 171 -16.37 1.07 14.79
CA LEU A 171 -15.40 2.08 14.34
C LEU A 171 -16.08 3.31 13.75
N GLN A 172 -17.38 3.50 13.99
CA GLN A 172 -18.11 4.63 13.43
C GLN A 172 -17.41 5.96 13.78
N ASP A 173 -17.09 6.74 12.74
CA ASP A 173 -16.43 8.05 12.83
C ASP A 173 -15.07 8.03 13.55
N LYS A 174 -14.42 6.85 13.63
CA LYS A 174 -13.10 6.71 14.21
C LYS A 174 -12.03 6.89 13.16
N MET A 175 -10.86 7.35 13.62
CA MET A 175 -9.64 7.46 12.85
C MET A 175 -8.56 6.59 13.49
N ILE A 176 -8.00 5.66 12.72
CA ILE A 176 -6.89 4.80 13.11
C ILE A 176 -5.63 5.33 12.43
N ASN A 177 -4.64 5.74 13.22
CA ASN A 177 -3.32 6.12 12.73
C ASN A 177 -2.31 5.09 13.21
N ASN A 178 -1.61 4.45 12.30
CA ASN A 178 -0.58 3.49 12.64
C ASN A 178 0.66 3.65 11.76
N THR A 179 1.80 3.26 12.31
CA THR A 179 3.08 3.27 11.61
C THR A 179 3.78 1.94 11.82
N ASN A 180 4.19 1.32 10.71
CA ASN A 180 4.85 0.03 10.70
C ASN A 180 6.22 0.14 10.03
N SER A 181 7.19 -0.63 10.51
CA SER A 181 8.52 -0.72 9.91
C SER A 181 9.00 -2.16 9.87
N ILE A 182 9.52 -2.58 8.72
CA ILE A 182 10.16 -3.88 8.56
C ILE A 182 11.54 -3.67 7.91
N LYS A 183 12.58 -4.16 8.56
CA LYS A 183 13.92 -4.23 7.98
C LYS A 183 14.18 -5.66 7.51
N PHE A 184 14.62 -5.80 6.28
CA PHE A 184 15.07 -7.06 5.69
C PHE A 184 16.58 -6.99 5.48
N GLU A 185 17.31 -7.95 6.01
CA GLU A 185 18.77 -8.01 5.89
C GLU A 185 19.20 -9.45 5.62
N ASN A 186 19.88 -9.67 4.50
CA ASN A 186 20.32 -11.00 4.06
C ASN A 186 19.21 -12.05 4.09
N SER A 187 18.03 -11.70 3.58
CA SER A 187 16.84 -12.53 3.72
C SER A 187 16.08 -12.71 2.41
N LYS A 188 15.51 -13.91 2.25
CA LYS A 188 14.52 -14.21 1.21
C LYS A 188 13.22 -14.61 1.88
N CYS A 189 12.14 -13.86 1.61
CA CYS A 189 10.85 -14.16 2.23
C CYS A 189 9.65 -13.71 1.40
N THR A 190 8.52 -14.36 1.67
CA THR A 190 7.20 -13.96 1.19
C THR A 190 6.37 -13.46 2.37
N ILE A 191 5.84 -12.26 2.24
CA ILE A 191 4.95 -11.65 3.22
C ILE A 191 3.56 -11.51 2.61
N ILE A 192 2.54 -11.90 3.35
CA ILE A 192 1.14 -11.78 2.97
C ILE A 192 0.45 -10.90 4.00
N GLU A 193 0.12 -9.69 3.66
CA GLU A 193 -0.66 -8.79 4.50
C GLU A 193 -2.14 -8.87 4.13
N LEU A 194 -2.98 -9.14 5.13
CA LEU A 194 -4.41 -9.33 4.96
C LEU A 194 -5.19 -8.30 5.78
N ASP A 195 -5.99 -7.50 5.11
CA ASP A 195 -7.02 -6.70 5.77
C ASP A 195 -8.32 -7.53 5.91
N ILE A 196 -8.78 -7.70 7.15
CA ILE A 196 -9.97 -8.48 7.51
C ILE A 196 -10.93 -7.57 8.25
N ASP A 197 -11.79 -6.89 7.51
CA ASP A 197 -12.73 -5.95 8.09
C ASP A 197 -14.02 -6.67 8.54
N LYS A 198 -14.30 -6.58 9.82
CA LYS A 198 -15.55 -7.02 10.46
C LYS A 198 -16.39 -5.85 10.95
N SER A 199 -15.88 -4.63 10.86
CA SER A 199 -16.63 -3.42 11.20
C SER A 199 -17.80 -3.23 10.22
N LYS A 200 -18.93 -2.82 10.74
CA LYS A 200 -20.11 -2.46 9.93
C LYS A 200 -20.19 -0.97 9.67
N SER A 201 -19.27 -0.20 10.23
CA SER A 201 -19.28 1.25 10.29
C SER A 201 -18.27 1.87 9.36
N ALA A 202 -18.47 3.12 8.96
CA ALA A 202 -17.49 3.91 8.22
C ALA A 202 -16.41 4.45 9.18
N TYR A 203 -15.15 4.31 8.79
CA TYR A 203 -14.00 4.82 9.53
C TYR A 203 -12.86 5.20 8.60
N PHE A 204 -11.93 5.99 9.12
CA PHE A 204 -10.77 6.42 8.37
C PHE A 204 -9.50 5.75 8.90
N LYS A 205 -8.68 5.20 7.98
CA LYS A 205 -7.39 4.58 8.28
C LYS A 205 -6.28 5.35 7.57
N ASN A 206 -5.29 5.77 8.34
CA ASN A 206 -4.11 6.48 7.88
C ASN A 206 -2.86 5.71 8.32
N THR A 207 -2.27 4.96 7.40
CA THR A 207 -1.17 4.03 7.66
C THR A 207 0.10 4.49 6.96
N PHE A 208 1.21 4.49 7.70
CA PHE A 208 2.55 4.66 7.15
C PHE A 208 3.34 3.37 7.33
N GLN A 209 3.90 2.86 6.23
CA GLN A 209 4.71 1.64 6.22
C GLN A 209 6.08 1.94 5.64
N ARG A 210 7.11 1.43 6.31
CA ARG A 210 8.49 1.58 5.88
C ARG A 210 9.16 0.23 5.75
N TYR A 211 9.84 0.05 4.64
CA TYR A 211 10.61 -1.15 4.32
C TYR A 211 12.04 -0.77 3.99
N GLU A 212 12.99 -1.28 4.78
CA GLU A 212 14.43 -1.22 4.48
C GLU A 212 14.85 -2.58 3.94
N VAL A 213 15.39 -2.61 2.73
CA VAL A 213 15.74 -3.85 2.03
C VAL A 213 17.24 -3.85 1.76
N GLN A 214 17.96 -4.79 2.38
CA GLN A 214 19.41 -4.92 2.27
C GLN A 214 19.76 -6.36 1.95
N ASP A 215 20.48 -6.60 0.85
CA ASP A 215 20.93 -7.92 0.41
C ASP A 215 19.83 -8.99 0.44
N SER A 216 18.61 -8.61 0.01
CA SER A 216 17.39 -9.40 0.23
C SER A 216 16.50 -9.52 -1.00
N GLU A 217 15.69 -10.58 -1.04
CA GLU A 217 14.65 -10.80 -2.06
C GLU A 217 13.28 -10.96 -1.39
N ILE A 218 12.40 -9.99 -1.58
CA ILE A 218 11.13 -9.89 -0.88
C ILE A 218 9.96 -9.97 -1.87
N ASN A 219 9.02 -10.89 -1.61
CA ASN A 219 7.71 -10.92 -2.25
C ASN A 219 6.66 -10.45 -1.23
N TYR A 220 6.05 -9.31 -1.47
CA TYR A 220 5.06 -8.70 -0.60
C TYR A 220 3.70 -8.69 -1.27
N LEU A 221 2.71 -9.33 -0.65
CA LEU A 221 1.35 -9.40 -1.15
C LEU A 221 0.39 -8.72 -0.18
N PHE A 222 -0.31 -7.72 -0.65
CA PHE A 222 -1.43 -7.11 0.07
C PHE A 222 -2.76 -7.62 -0.48
N ILE A 223 -3.65 -8.08 0.41
CA ILE A 223 -4.97 -8.60 0.05
C ILE A 223 -6.03 -8.03 0.99
N ASN A 224 -7.08 -7.44 0.43
CA ASN A 224 -8.28 -7.10 1.17
C ASN A 224 -9.31 -8.24 1.02
N LEU A 225 -9.54 -9.01 2.08
CA LEU A 225 -10.37 -10.21 2.01
C LEU A 225 -11.87 -9.96 2.02
N LYS A 226 -12.33 -8.85 2.55
CA LYS A 226 -13.77 -8.58 2.73
C LYS A 226 -14.12 -7.16 2.29
N LYS A 227 -15.38 -7.00 1.87
CA LYS A 227 -15.91 -5.64 1.64
C LYS A 227 -15.85 -4.83 2.93
N SER A 228 -15.37 -3.61 2.81
CA SER A 228 -15.15 -2.69 3.91
C SER A 228 -15.82 -1.35 3.62
N LYS A 229 -16.31 -0.70 4.66
CA LYS A 229 -16.73 0.71 4.61
C LYS A 229 -15.57 1.66 4.95
N ALA A 230 -14.36 1.14 5.08
CA ALA A 230 -13.19 1.92 5.42
C ALA A 230 -12.80 2.90 4.30
N PHE A 231 -12.28 4.05 4.74
CA PHE A 231 -11.59 5.03 3.92
C PHE A 231 -10.10 4.89 4.25
N ASN A 232 -9.33 4.33 3.33
CA ASN A 232 -7.95 3.94 3.57
C ASN A 232 -6.99 4.87 2.83
N TYR A 233 -6.02 5.42 3.54
CA TYR A 233 -4.81 5.99 2.97
C TYR A 233 -3.61 5.21 3.50
N THR A 234 -2.77 4.72 2.60
CA THR A 234 -1.54 4.01 2.95
C THR A 234 -0.36 4.64 2.22
N ASN A 235 0.67 5.02 2.96
CA ASN A 235 1.95 5.43 2.40
C ASN A 235 2.97 4.32 2.64
N ASN A 236 3.57 3.81 1.56
CA ASN A 236 4.58 2.77 1.59
C ASN A 236 5.91 3.36 1.12
N THR A 237 6.89 3.42 2.00
CA THR A 237 8.25 3.86 1.67
C THR A 237 9.19 2.65 1.66
N ILE A 238 9.79 2.37 0.51
CA ILE A 238 10.68 1.23 0.30
C ILE A 238 12.07 1.76 -0.07
N ASN A 239 13.07 1.45 0.75
CA ASN A 239 14.46 1.83 0.51
C ASN A 239 15.29 0.57 0.25
N ILE A 240 15.86 0.48 -0.95
CA ILE A 240 16.79 -0.59 -1.31
C ILE A 240 18.21 -0.03 -1.20
N ASN A 241 18.90 -0.39 -0.09
CA ASN A 241 20.17 0.18 0.34
C ASN A 241 21.20 -0.91 0.62
N ASP A 242 21.58 -1.68 -0.39
CA ASP A 242 22.54 -2.78 -0.19
C ASP A 242 23.93 -2.23 0.18
N LEU A 243 24.48 -2.64 1.29
CA LEU A 243 25.78 -2.16 1.77
C LEU A 243 26.95 -2.92 1.15
N ASN A 244 26.80 -4.22 0.91
CA ASN A 244 27.92 -5.11 0.51
C ASN A 244 27.59 -6.05 -0.67
N ALA A 245 26.44 -5.92 -1.32
CA ALA A 245 25.99 -6.91 -2.30
C ALA A 245 26.77 -6.89 -3.59
N LYS A 246 27.10 -8.09 -4.09
CA LYS A 246 27.49 -8.33 -5.48
C LYS A 246 26.29 -8.32 -6.43
N THR A 247 25.09 -8.62 -5.91
CA THR A 247 23.81 -8.64 -6.63
C THR A 247 22.85 -7.73 -5.92
N GLY A 248 22.14 -6.86 -6.66
CA GLY A 248 21.16 -5.95 -6.04
C GLY A 248 19.97 -6.67 -5.44
N SER A 249 19.36 -6.09 -4.41
CA SER A 249 18.15 -6.58 -3.78
C SER A 249 16.92 -6.48 -4.68
N LYS A 250 15.91 -7.32 -4.37
CA LYS A 250 14.63 -7.34 -5.09
C LYS A 250 13.46 -7.11 -4.15
N PHE A 251 12.56 -6.23 -4.54
CA PHE A 251 11.30 -6.02 -3.84
C PHE A 251 10.14 -6.12 -4.84
N ASN A 252 9.35 -7.17 -4.71
CA ASN A 252 8.16 -7.42 -5.53
C ASN A 252 6.91 -7.20 -4.69
N SER A 253 6.07 -6.22 -5.06
CA SER A 253 4.79 -5.98 -4.39
C SER A 253 3.62 -6.34 -5.31
N PHE A 254 2.64 -7.03 -4.74
CA PHE A 254 1.38 -7.39 -5.38
C PHE A 254 0.22 -6.85 -4.55
N ILE A 255 -0.68 -6.08 -5.17
CA ILE A 255 -1.78 -5.38 -4.51
C ILE A 255 -3.12 -5.90 -5.04
N PHE A 256 -3.91 -6.51 -4.17
CA PHE A 256 -5.27 -6.98 -4.45
C PHE A 256 -6.26 -6.21 -3.57
N GLY A 257 -6.48 -4.93 -3.92
CA GLY A 257 -7.10 -3.91 -3.07
C GLY A 257 -8.60 -3.72 -3.25
N SER A 258 -9.34 -4.69 -3.79
CA SER A 258 -10.79 -4.58 -4.03
C SER A 258 -11.61 -4.49 -2.73
N GLY A 259 -12.79 -3.88 -2.81
CA GLY A 259 -13.81 -3.95 -1.75
C GLY A 259 -13.77 -2.86 -0.68
N SER A 260 -12.93 -1.85 -0.79
CA SER A 260 -12.96 -0.67 0.09
C SER A 260 -13.75 0.47 -0.53
N LYS A 261 -14.49 1.23 0.29
CA LYS A 261 -15.23 2.41 -0.17
C LYS A 261 -14.29 3.45 -0.79
N PHE A 262 -13.17 3.69 -0.15
CA PHE A 262 -12.09 4.52 -0.63
C PHE A 262 -10.76 3.88 -0.26
N ARG A 263 -9.83 3.81 -1.22
CA ARG A 263 -8.46 3.38 -0.99
C ARG A 263 -7.50 4.20 -1.85
N LYS A 264 -6.48 4.75 -1.22
CA LYS A 264 -5.33 5.36 -1.89
C LYS A 264 -4.05 4.78 -1.31
N ASP A 265 -3.25 4.19 -2.18
CA ASP A 265 -1.95 3.61 -1.85
C ASP A 265 -0.84 4.38 -2.55
N ASP A 266 -0.01 5.07 -1.79
CA ASP A 266 1.17 5.76 -2.28
C ASP A 266 2.41 4.89 -2.05
N TYR A 267 3.21 4.67 -3.08
CA TYR A 267 4.46 3.92 -3.06
C TYR A 267 5.62 4.83 -3.44
N TYR A 268 6.57 5.00 -2.53
CA TYR A 268 7.84 5.68 -2.76
C TYR A 268 8.96 4.66 -2.68
N ILE A 269 9.63 4.41 -3.81
CA ILE A 269 10.63 3.35 -3.90
C ILE A 269 11.94 3.95 -4.37
N SER A 270 12.97 3.80 -3.54
CA SER A 270 14.32 4.30 -3.83
C SER A 270 15.27 3.13 -4.10
N LEU A 271 15.82 3.09 -5.33
CA LEU A 271 16.82 2.12 -5.77
C LEU A 271 18.20 2.77 -5.60
N ASN A 272 18.75 2.65 -4.39
CA ASN A 272 19.98 3.34 -3.97
C ASN A 272 21.22 2.46 -4.08
N LYS A 273 21.10 1.28 -4.68
CA LYS A 273 22.21 0.35 -4.95
C LYS A 273 22.13 -0.17 -6.37
N GLU A 274 23.29 -0.33 -6.98
CA GLU A 274 23.44 -0.90 -8.31
C GLU A 274 22.80 -2.29 -8.43
N ASN A 275 22.21 -2.59 -9.60
CA ASN A 275 21.52 -3.85 -9.91
C ASN A 275 20.24 -4.14 -9.09
N SER A 276 19.73 -3.17 -8.35
CA SER A 276 18.48 -3.33 -7.59
C SER A 276 17.26 -3.44 -8.49
N PHE A 277 16.26 -4.18 -8.03
CA PHE A 277 15.01 -4.41 -8.74
C PHE A 277 13.80 -4.13 -7.87
N ALA A 278 12.85 -3.37 -8.38
CA ALA A 278 11.55 -3.17 -7.76
C ALA A 278 10.39 -3.45 -8.72
N LYS A 279 9.38 -4.15 -8.25
CA LYS A 279 8.17 -4.44 -9.01
C LYS A 279 6.92 -4.08 -8.20
N ILE A 280 5.98 -3.35 -8.83
CA ILE A 280 4.65 -3.10 -8.29
C ILE A 280 3.61 -3.62 -9.26
N ASN A 281 2.91 -4.66 -8.86
CA ASN A 281 1.79 -5.24 -9.59
C ASN A 281 0.50 -5.00 -8.81
N SER A 282 -0.55 -4.53 -9.48
CA SER A 282 -1.88 -4.37 -8.87
C SER A 282 -2.95 -4.98 -9.75
N ALA A 283 -3.87 -5.70 -9.13
CA ALA A 283 -5.09 -6.18 -9.77
C ALA A 283 -6.29 -5.88 -8.87
N ALA A 284 -7.24 -5.10 -9.36
CA ALA A 284 -8.44 -4.73 -8.62
C ALA A 284 -9.70 -4.92 -9.43
N ILE A 285 -10.77 -5.35 -8.76
CA ILE A 285 -12.14 -5.42 -9.30
C ILE A 285 -12.97 -4.47 -8.46
N LEU A 286 -13.34 -3.34 -9.04
CA LEU A 286 -14.05 -2.27 -8.36
C LEU A 286 -15.52 -2.25 -8.76
N LYS A 287 -16.39 -2.04 -7.77
CA LYS A 287 -17.85 -2.03 -7.91
C LYS A 287 -18.42 -0.87 -7.11
N LYS A 288 -19.62 -0.46 -7.47
CA LYS A 288 -20.52 0.36 -6.64
C LYS A 288 -19.82 1.42 -5.76
N ASP A 289 -19.54 2.56 -6.33
CA ASP A 289 -18.91 3.69 -5.62
C ASP A 289 -17.52 3.43 -5.00
N GLU A 290 -16.89 2.28 -5.29
CA GLU A 290 -15.54 2.01 -4.83
C GLU A 290 -14.54 2.90 -5.57
N HIS A 291 -13.62 3.49 -4.83
CA HIS A 291 -12.56 4.34 -5.35
C HIS A 291 -11.20 3.75 -4.95
N HIS A 292 -10.39 3.39 -5.93
CA HIS A 292 -9.04 2.90 -5.69
C HIS A 292 -8.03 3.72 -6.50
N GLU A 293 -7.08 4.31 -5.80
CA GLU A 293 -5.96 5.04 -6.39
C GLU A 293 -4.63 4.39 -5.99
N VAL A 294 -3.79 4.10 -6.97
CA VAL A 294 -2.40 3.68 -6.77
C VAL A 294 -1.49 4.77 -7.32
N LYS A 295 -0.65 5.32 -6.46
CA LYS A 295 0.40 6.25 -6.86
C LYS A 295 1.76 5.62 -6.60
N THR A 296 2.65 5.71 -7.57
CA THR A 296 4.01 5.19 -7.46
C THR A 296 5.03 6.27 -7.81
N THR A 297 6.11 6.33 -7.06
CA THR A 297 7.29 7.12 -7.38
C THR A 297 8.51 6.20 -7.28
N MET A 298 9.10 5.88 -8.43
CA MET A 298 10.32 5.07 -8.54
C MET A 298 11.52 5.99 -8.73
N PHE A 299 12.42 6.00 -7.76
CA PHE A 299 13.63 6.79 -7.84
C PHE A 299 14.85 5.89 -8.12
N HIS A 300 15.44 6.02 -9.31
CA HIS A 300 16.66 5.35 -9.70
C HIS A 300 17.86 6.28 -9.44
N SER A 301 18.68 5.95 -8.44
CA SER A 301 19.87 6.73 -8.09
C SER A 301 21.18 6.08 -8.49
N GLN A 302 21.16 4.77 -8.85
CA GLN A 302 22.33 3.97 -9.18
C GLN A 302 22.17 3.25 -10.52
N PRO A 303 23.28 2.89 -11.21
CA PRO A 303 23.22 2.25 -12.52
C PRO A 303 22.66 0.81 -12.44
N HIS A 304 22.26 0.29 -13.61
CA HIS A 304 21.76 -1.07 -13.82
C HIS A 304 20.51 -1.44 -13.00
N CYS A 305 19.84 -0.47 -12.41
CA CYS A 305 18.58 -0.69 -11.67
C CYS A 305 17.39 -0.94 -12.60
N LYS A 306 16.44 -1.75 -12.14
CA LYS A 306 15.22 -2.03 -12.90
C LYS A 306 13.98 -1.76 -12.07
N SER A 307 12.92 -1.23 -12.71
CA SER A 307 11.61 -1.09 -12.09
C SER A 307 10.48 -1.42 -13.05
N HIS A 308 9.55 -2.28 -12.63
CA HIS A 308 8.39 -2.65 -13.41
C HIS A 308 7.11 -2.35 -12.65
N GLN A 309 6.15 -1.72 -13.33
CA GLN A 309 4.85 -1.40 -12.74
C GLN A 309 3.75 -1.92 -13.67
N LYS A 310 2.84 -2.73 -13.14
CA LYS A 310 1.72 -3.28 -13.91
C LYS A 310 0.43 -3.14 -13.10
N ILE A 311 -0.41 -2.20 -13.48
CA ILE A 311 -1.65 -1.88 -12.77
C ILE A 311 -2.85 -2.24 -13.65
N LYS A 312 -3.69 -3.15 -13.19
CA LYS A 312 -4.89 -3.60 -13.89
C LYS A 312 -6.14 -3.45 -13.05
N ASN A 313 -7.11 -2.77 -13.61
CA ASN A 313 -8.38 -2.50 -12.95
C ASN A 313 -9.55 -2.98 -13.81
N ILE A 314 -10.49 -3.68 -13.20
CA ILE A 314 -11.81 -3.96 -13.73
C ILE A 314 -12.78 -3.00 -13.06
N LEU A 315 -13.56 -2.28 -13.85
CA LEU A 315 -14.45 -1.24 -13.34
C LEU A 315 -15.90 -1.54 -13.72
N LEU A 316 -16.72 -1.66 -12.69
CA LEU A 316 -18.15 -1.92 -12.79
C LEU A 316 -18.92 -0.76 -12.15
N GLU A 317 -20.16 -0.61 -12.57
CA GLU A 317 -21.10 0.40 -12.04
C GLU A 317 -20.47 1.82 -12.10
N ASN A 318 -20.49 2.58 -11.01
CA ASN A 318 -19.90 3.92 -10.88
C ASN A 318 -18.58 3.92 -10.11
N SER A 319 -17.80 2.84 -10.24
CA SER A 319 -16.49 2.75 -9.60
C SER A 319 -15.43 3.61 -10.27
N LYS A 320 -14.39 3.95 -9.50
CA LYS A 320 -13.30 4.80 -9.97
C LYS A 320 -11.95 4.19 -9.65
N ALA A 321 -11.08 4.07 -10.69
CA ALA A 321 -9.69 3.70 -10.51
C ALA A 321 -8.75 4.78 -11.06
N ILE A 322 -7.66 5.02 -10.33
CA ILE A 322 -6.65 6.01 -10.68
C ILE A 322 -5.28 5.38 -10.58
N PHE A 323 -4.44 5.63 -11.56
CA PHE A 323 -3.01 5.37 -11.48
C PHE A 323 -2.20 6.63 -11.73
N GLN A 324 -1.31 6.96 -10.81
CA GLN A 324 -0.31 8.00 -10.98
C GLN A 324 1.07 7.35 -10.84
N GLY A 325 1.84 7.27 -11.92
CA GLY A 325 3.15 6.64 -11.92
C GLY A 325 4.23 7.64 -12.28
N LYS A 326 5.25 7.82 -11.41
CA LYS A 326 6.43 8.61 -11.74
C LYS A 326 7.67 7.74 -11.67
N VAL A 327 8.50 7.81 -12.71
CA VAL A 327 9.88 7.28 -12.71
C VAL A 327 10.83 8.46 -12.81
N LEU A 328 11.72 8.58 -11.83
CA LEU A 328 12.76 9.58 -11.80
C LEU A 328 14.13 8.86 -11.89
N VAL A 329 14.92 9.18 -12.93
CA VAL A 329 16.22 8.59 -13.18
C VAL A 329 17.29 9.67 -13.06
N SER A 330 18.16 9.54 -12.05
CA SER A 330 19.26 10.48 -11.85
C SER A 330 20.34 10.34 -12.93
N LYS A 331 21.19 11.34 -13.07
CA LYS A 331 22.25 11.39 -14.09
C LYS A 331 23.19 10.17 -14.03
N ASP A 332 23.50 9.70 -12.84
CA ASP A 332 24.43 8.58 -12.63
C ASP A 332 23.76 7.20 -12.78
N ALA A 333 22.42 7.15 -12.86
CA ALA A 333 21.66 5.91 -12.98
C ALA A 333 21.62 5.38 -14.44
N GLN A 334 22.78 5.22 -15.04
CA GLN A 334 22.91 4.67 -16.39
C GLN A 334 22.44 3.21 -16.46
N LYS A 335 22.02 2.74 -17.64
CA LYS A 335 21.51 1.38 -17.87
C LYS A 335 20.25 1.05 -17.07
N THR A 336 19.53 2.07 -16.61
CA THR A 336 18.20 1.89 -16.02
C THR A 336 17.23 1.25 -17.02
N ASP A 337 16.44 0.28 -16.54
CA ASP A 337 15.35 -0.35 -17.29
C ASP A 337 14.05 -0.17 -16.50
N ALA A 338 13.21 0.77 -16.94
CA ALA A 338 11.98 1.13 -16.25
C ALA A 338 10.74 1.01 -17.15
N TYR A 339 9.73 0.29 -16.67
CA TYR A 339 8.51 0.08 -17.42
C TYR A 339 7.26 0.33 -16.58
N GLN A 340 6.31 1.10 -17.12
CA GLN A 340 5.00 1.36 -16.51
C GLN A 340 3.89 0.91 -17.45
N LEU A 341 2.99 0.07 -16.96
CA LEU A 341 1.79 -0.36 -17.69
C LEU A 341 0.55 -0.14 -16.81
N SER A 342 -0.41 0.60 -17.31
CA SER A 342 -1.71 0.73 -16.64
C SER A 342 -2.84 0.39 -17.60
N LYS A 343 -3.76 -0.49 -17.18
CA LYS A 343 -4.91 -0.92 -17.99
C LYS A 343 -6.20 -0.91 -17.19
N GLY A 344 -7.23 -0.27 -17.75
CA GLY A 344 -8.61 -0.30 -17.23
C GLY A 344 -9.54 -1.03 -18.18
N LEU A 345 -10.20 -2.08 -17.70
CA LEU A 345 -11.31 -2.72 -18.41
C LEU A 345 -12.62 -2.20 -17.83
N ILE A 346 -13.33 -1.41 -18.63
CA ILE A 346 -14.56 -0.72 -18.23
C ILE A 346 -15.76 -1.56 -18.65
N LEU A 347 -16.63 -1.89 -17.72
CA LEU A 347 -17.82 -2.70 -17.94
C LEU A 347 -19.13 -1.90 -17.87
N ASN A 348 -19.06 -0.66 -17.41
CA ASN A 348 -20.21 0.26 -17.31
C ASN A 348 -19.80 1.67 -17.68
N ASP A 349 -20.67 2.41 -18.34
CA ASP A 349 -20.42 3.76 -18.85
C ASP A 349 -20.21 4.80 -17.71
N GLN A 350 -20.65 4.50 -16.49
CA GLN A 350 -20.48 5.38 -15.32
C GLN A 350 -19.16 5.17 -14.60
N ALA A 351 -18.39 4.11 -14.95
CA ALA A 351 -17.12 3.84 -14.37
C ALA A 351 -16.01 4.75 -14.93
N GLU A 352 -15.07 5.15 -14.08
CA GLU A 352 -14.01 6.09 -14.45
C GLU A 352 -12.62 5.45 -14.25
N PHE A 353 -11.78 5.48 -15.29
CA PHE A 353 -10.37 5.15 -15.22
C PHE A 353 -9.52 6.37 -15.59
N SER A 354 -8.70 6.83 -14.66
CA SER A 354 -7.77 7.93 -14.87
C SER A 354 -6.33 7.47 -14.70
N THR A 355 -5.44 7.93 -15.57
CA THR A 355 -4.02 7.54 -15.50
C THR A 355 -3.10 8.71 -15.83
N LYS A 356 -1.98 8.80 -15.10
CA LYS A 356 -0.96 9.83 -15.28
C LYS A 356 0.42 9.19 -15.15
N PRO A 357 0.98 8.62 -16.23
CA PRO A 357 2.37 8.18 -16.23
C PRO A 357 3.32 9.37 -16.47
N GLU A 358 4.41 9.45 -15.71
CA GLU A 358 5.43 10.48 -15.81
C GLU A 358 6.83 9.85 -15.84
N LEU A 359 7.67 10.35 -16.73
CA LEU A 359 9.09 9.98 -16.85
C LEU A 359 9.94 11.24 -16.74
N GLU A 360 10.83 11.28 -15.75
CA GLU A 360 11.79 12.36 -15.53
C GLU A 360 13.19 11.77 -15.56
N ILE A 361 13.87 11.90 -16.71
CA ILE A 361 15.07 11.13 -17.02
C ILE A 361 16.24 12.10 -17.25
N TYR A 362 17.29 11.94 -16.46
CA TYR A 362 18.52 12.73 -16.54
C TYR A 362 19.73 11.93 -17.01
N ALA A 363 19.59 10.61 -17.26
CA ALA A 363 20.62 9.73 -17.81
C ALA A 363 20.39 9.49 -19.30
N ASP A 364 21.48 9.24 -20.04
CA ASP A 364 21.42 9.11 -21.51
C ASP A 364 21.18 7.67 -21.98
N ASP A 365 21.81 6.69 -21.32
CA ASP A 365 21.76 5.28 -21.72
C ASP A 365 20.78 4.49 -20.85
N VAL A 366 19.51 4.59 -21.19
CA VAL A 366 18.41 3.97 -20.44
C VAL A 366 17.35 3.36 -21.36
N LYS A 367 16.56 2.42 -20.80
CA LYS A 367 15.35 1.87 -21.42
C LYS A 367 14.18 2.21 -20.53
N CYS A 368 13.49 3.31 -20.85
CA CYS A 368 12.32 3.75 -20.06
C CYS A 368 11.11 3.88 -20.99
N SER A 369 10.01 3.27 -20.60
CA SER A 369 8.78 3.33 -21.37
C SER A 369 7.54 3.26 -20.49
N HIS A 370 6.43 3.79 -21.00
CA HIS A 370 5.12 3.63 -20.37
C HIS A 370 4.05 3.27 -21.40
N GLY A 371 3.03 2.58 -20.95
CA GLY A 371 1.81 2.30 -21.71
C GLY A 371 0.59 2.47 -20.85
N SER A 372 -0.44 3.09 -21.40
CA SER A 372 -1.71 3.22 -20.71
C SER A 372 -2.86 2.98 -21.67
N THR A 373 -3.80 2.14 -21.29
CA THR A 373 -4.99 1.86 -22.09
C THR A 373 -6.22 1.72 -21.20
N SER A 374 -7.34 2.20 -21.69
CA SER A 374 -8.66 1.90 -21.14
C SER A 374 -9.61 1.53 -22.30
N GLY A 375 -10.53 0.65 -22.04
CA GLY A 375 -11.49 0.23 -23.04
C GLY A 375 -12.61 -0.60 -22.44
N ASN A 376 -13.70 -0.69 -23.18
CA ASN A 376 -14.81 -1.56 -22.82
C ASN A 376 -14.44 -3.02 -23.12
N ILE A 377 -15.20 -3.94 -22.52
CA ILE A 377 -15.03 -5.35 -22.81
C ILE A 377 -15.33 -5.62 -24.31
N ASP A 378 -14.48 -6.42 -24.93
CA ASP A 378 -14.65 -6.83 -26.32
C ASP A 378 -15.91 -7.68 -26.48
N GLN A 379 -16.94 -7.09 -27.06
CA GLN A 379 -18.25 -7.74 -27.28
C GLN A 379 -18.16 -8.87 -28.31
N ASP A 380 -17.26 -8.77 -29.28
CA ASP A 380 -17.06 -9.82 -30.29
C ASP A 380 -16.43 -11.05 -29.65
N ALA A 381 -15.45 -10.83 -28.72
CA ALA A 381 -14.89 -11.92 -27.93
C ALA A 381 -15.96 -12.58 -27.04
N VAL A 382 -16.84 -11.79 -26.40
CA VAL A 382 -17.94 -12.32 -25.59
C VAL A 382 -18.87 -13.15 -26.49
N TYR A 383 -19.27 -12.60 -27.62
CA TYR A 383 -20.14 -13.31 -28.56
C TYR A 383 -19.52 -14.61 -29.10
N TYR A 384 -18.24 -14.58 -29.46
CA TYR A 384 -17.52 -15.78 -29.88
C TYR A 384 -17.56 -16.88 -28.82
N LEU A 385 -17.31 -16.55 -27.56
CA LEU A 385 -17.38 -17.52 -26.45
C LEU A 385 -18.82 -18.07 -26.27
N MET A 386 -19.83 -17.22 -26.45
CA MET A 386 -21.25 -17.66 -26.43
C MET A 386 -21.56 -18.64 -27.54
N THR A 387 -21.01 -18.47 -28.73
CA THR A 387 -21.18 -19.45 -29.83
C THR A 387 -20.52 -20.79 -29.54
N ARG A 388 -19.60 -20.85 -28.55
CA ARG A 388 -18.98 -22.09 -28.06
C ARG A 388 -19.72 -22.71 -26.87
N GLY A 389 -20.91 -22.20 -26.53
CA GLY A 389 -21.80 -22.77 -25.52
C GLY A 389 -21.73 -22.15 -24.14
N LEU A 390 -20.93 -21.08 -23.95
CA LEU A 390 -20.89 -20.34 -22.68
C LEU A 390 -22.09 -19.37 -22.59
N SER A 391 -22.63 -19.20 -21.40
CA SER A 391 -23.56 -18.09 -21.15
C SER A 391 -22.80 -16.75 -21.23
N LYS A 392 -23.49 -15.65 -21.48
CA LYS A 392 -22.88 -14.31 -21.48
C LYS A 392 -22.12 -14.03 -20.20
N LYS A 393 -22.65 -14.44 -19.05
CA LYS A 393 -22.01 -14.31 -17.73
C LYS A 393 -20.70 -15.07 -17.66
N GLU A 394 -20.66 -16.31 -18.10
CA GLU A 394 -19.44 -17.15 -18.12
C GLU A 394 -18.40 -16.61 -19.10
N ALA A 395 -18.82 -16.19 -20.28
CA ALA A 395 -17.95 -15.57 -21.28
C ALA A 395 -17.29 -14.29 -20.72
N THR A 396 -18.09 -13.39 -20.15
CA THR A 396 -17.58 -12.16 -19.49
C THR A 396 -16.62 -12.49 -18.37
N LYS A 397 -16.95 -13.45 -17.50
CA LYS A 397 -16.08 -13.90 -16.40
C LYS A 397 -14.74 -14.44 -16.91
N LEU A 398 -14.74 -15.19 -17.99
CA LEU A 398 -13.54 -15.75 -18.59
C LEU A 398 -12.61 -14.65 -19.13
N ILE A 399 -13.17 -13.62 -19.81
CA ILE A 399 -12.40 -12.48 -20.31
C ILE A 399 -11.79 -11.67 -19.15
N ILE A 400 -12.56 -11.40 -18.10
CA ILE A 400 -12.07 -10.72 -16.89
C ILE A 400 -10.92 -11.50 -16.27
N LYS A 401 -11.07 -12.81 -16.12
CA LYS A 401 -10.02 -13.69 -15.59
C LYS A 401 -8.76 -13.63 -16.45
N GLY A 402 -8.90 -13.72 -17.76
CA GLY A 402 -7.77 -13.58 -18.70
C GLY A 402 -7.09 -12.23 -18.61
N PHE A 403 -7.86 -11.14 -18.43
CA PHE A 403 -7.31 -9.80 -18.28
C PHE A 403 -6.44 -9.65 -17.00
N LEU A 404 -6.81 -10.27 -15.89
CA LEU A 404 -6.06 -10.20 -14.63
C LEU A 404 -4.94 -11.25 -14.54
N ASN A 405 -5.03 -12.34 -15.30
CA ASN A 405 -4.15 -13.48 -15.18
C ASN A 405 -2.67 -13.17 -15.38
N ASP A 406 -2.30 -12.18 -16.18
CA ASP A 406 -0.89 -11.81 -16.38
C ASP A 406 -0.28 -11.08 -15.16
N VAL A 407 -1.09 -10.63 -14.20
CA VAL A 407 -0.62 -10.19 -12.87
C VAL A 407 -0.51 -11.41 -11.94
N VAL A 408 -1.53 -12.26 -11.90
CA VAL A 408 -1.61 -13.42 -11.01
C VAL A 408 -0.57 -14.49 -11.37
N SER A 409 -0.29 -14.68 -12.67
CA SER A 409 0.68 -15.66 -13.14
C SER A 409 2.12 -15.36 -12.71
N GLU A 410 2.42 -14.14 -12.30
CA GLU A 410 3.74 -13.74 -11.78
C GLU A 410 3.95 -14.13 -10.29
N ILE A 411 2.92 -14.64 -9.61
CA ILE A 411 3.02 -15.16 -8.26
C ILE A 411 3.62 -16.58 -8.35
N GLU A 412 4.80 -16.75 -7.77
CA GLU A 412 5.55 -18.00 -7.85
C GLU A 412 5.02 -19.09 -6.91
N ASP A 413 4.57 -18.71 -5.69
CA ASP A 413 4.06 -19.64 -4.70
C ASP A 413 2.68 -20.19 -5.12
N PRO A 414 2.54 -21.53 -5.31
CA PRO A 414 1.28 -22.11 -5.78
C PRO A 414 0.12 -21.97 -4.80
N GLN A 415 0.39 -21.94 -3.49
CA GLN A 415 -0.66 -21.83 -2.45
C GLN A 415 -1.17 -20.41 -2.41
N VAL A 416 -0.26 -19.43 -2.48
CA VAL A 416 -0.59 -18.02 -2.56
C VAL A 416 -1.34 -17.71 -3.86
N LYS A 417 -0.89 -18.27 -4.99
CA LYS A 417 -1.57 -18.11 -6.28
C LYS A 417 -3.01 -18.63 -6.23
N LYS A 418 -3.21 -19.82 -5.66
CA LYS A 418 -4.54 -20.42 -5.47
C LYS A 418 -5.44 -19.51 -4.62
N LEU A 419 -4.91 -18.95 -3.52
CA LEU A 419 -5.63 -18.01 -2.67
C LEU A 419 -6.12 -16.78 -3.46
N ILE A 420 -5.24 -16.21 -4.29
CA ILE A 420 -5.57 -15.04 -5.10
C ILE A 420 -6.62 -15.38 -6.16
N ASP A 421 -6.46 -16.53 -6.84
CA ASP A 421 -7.44 -17.00 -7.82
C ASP A 421 -8.83 -17.15 -7.19
N GLU A 422 -8.92 -17.79 -6.03
CA GLU A 422 -10.18 -17.94 -5.27
C GLU A 422 -10.76 -16.58 -4.83
N HIS A 423 -9.91 -15.66 -4.39
CA HIS A 423 -10.31 -14.31 -4.00
C HIS A 423 -10.87 -13.53 -5.19
N LEU A 424 -10.19 -13.55 -6.32
CA LEU A 424 -10.65 -12.89 -7.55
C LEU A 424 -11.95 -13.53 -8.07
N GLU A 425 -12.06 -14.86 -8.04
CA GLU A 425 -13.30 -15.55 -8.47
C GLU A 425 -14.52 -15.14 -7.65
N LYS A 426 -14.39 -14.98 -6.35
CA LYS A 426 -15.47 -14.48 -5.47
C LYS A 426 -15.86 -13.04 -5.83
N ASN A 427 -14.89 -12.21 -6.26
CA ASN A 427 -15.14 -10.81 -6.62
C ASN A 427 -15.65 -10.64 -8.07
N ILE A 428 -15.39 -11.59 -8.97
CA ILE A 428 -15.89 -11.55 -10.36
C ILE A 428 -17.40 -11.89 -10.48
N ASN A 429 -18.05 -12.40 -9.43
CA ASN A 429 -19.46 -12.70 -9.49
C ASN A 429 -20.27 -11.42 -9.77
N TYR A 430 -20.56 -11.25 -11.07
CA TYR A 430 -21.32 -10.19 -11.66
C TYR A 430 -22.78 -10.65 -11.66
N GLU A 431 -23.60 -10.05 -10.82
CA GLU A 431 -25.05 -10.14 -10.91
C GLU A 431 -25.51 -8.94 -11.73
N ASN A 432 -26.02 -9.21 -12.94
CA ASN A 432 -26.73 -8.21 -13.73
C ASN A 432 -28.08 -7.92 -13.10
#